data_4e4eb70d8d7e638a401e176a88fc19c5
#
_entry.id   4e4eb70d8d7e638a401e176a88fc19c5
#
_cell.length_a   1.000
_cell.length_b   1.000
_cell.length_c   1.000
_cell.angle_alpha   90.00
_cell.angle_beta   90.00
_cell.angle_gamma   90.00
#
_symmetry.space_group_name_H-M   'P 1'
#
loop_
_entity.id
_entity.type
_entity.pdbx_description
1 polymer ?
#
loop_
_entity_poly.entity_id
_entity_poly.type
_entity_poly.pdbx_seq_one_letter_code
_entity_poly.pdbx_strand_id
1 'polypeptide(L)'
;MSWKIIFTKRAEKDLKSFSPEVKKLIAKAINKKLLPNPDSALIPLKGKLKGIYKFRVGTYRILCEKRSTTLVIVVVKIGHRKEIYG
;
A
#
# COMPACT_ATOMS: atom_id res chain seq x y z
N MET A 1 -9.60 9.33 -15.25
CA MET A 1 -9.86 9.66 -13.85
C MET A 1 -8.72 9.14 -13.00
N SER A 2 -8.35 9.92 -11.99
CA SER A 2 -7.18 9.61 -11.19
C SER A 2 -7.57 9.03 -9.84
N TRP A 3 -6.88 7.97 -9.45
CA TRP A 3 -7.00 7.45 -8.09
C TRP A 3 -6.27 8.34 -7.12
N LYS A 4 -6.82 8.46 -5.93
CA LYS A 4 -6.19 9.17 -4.81
C LYS A 4 -5.72 8.15 -3.78
N ILE A 5 -4.72 8.54 -2.99
CA ILE A 5 -4.22 7.69 -1.93
C ILE A 5 -4.30 8.42 -0.60
N ILE A 6 -4.75 7.72 0.42
CA ILE A 6 -4.73 8.22 1.80
C ILE A 6 -4.10 7.17 2.70
N PHE A 7 -3.56 7.62 3.81
CA PHE A 7 -2.86 6.75 4.76
C PHE A 7 -3.59 6.79 6.10
N THR A 8 -3.80 5.63 6.70
CA THR A 8 -4.29 5.57 8.07
C THR A 8 -3.19 6.06 9.01
N LYS A 9 -3.54 6.34 10.26
CA LYS A 9 -2.54 6.75 11.26
C LYS A 9 -1.48 5.68 11.45
N ARG A 10 -1.87 4.40 11.40
CA ARG A 10 -0.93 3.28 11.49
C ARG A 10 0.06 3.31 10.33
N ALA A 11 -0.44 3.49 9.11
CA ALA A 11 0.41 3.52 7.93
C ALA A 11 1.34 4.72 7.95
N GLU A 12 0.87 5.88 8.39
CA GLU A 12 1.72 7.05 8.54
C GLU A 12 2.85 6.81 9.53
N LYS A 13 2.53 6.17 10.65
CA LYS A 13 3.52 5.82 11.66
C LYS A 13 4.54 4.83 11.10
N ASP A 14 4.09 3.82 10.38
CA ASP A 14 4.97 2.86 9.74
C ASP A 14 5.94 3.57 8.79
N LEU A 15 5.42 4.45 7.96
CA LEU A 15 6.22 5.17 6.97
C LEU A 15 7.28 6.05 7.64
N LYS A 16 6.93 6.71 8.74
CA LYS A 16 7.89 7.56 9.47
C LYS A 16 9.06 6.79 10.05
N SER A 17 8.88 5.49 10.30
CA SER A 17 9.95 4.66 10.87
C SER A 17 11.02 4.27 9.85
N PHE A 18 10.78 4.50 8.57
CA PHE A 18 11.69 4.11 7.50
C PHE A 18 12.70 5.21 7.19
N SER A 19 13.84 4.80 6.60
CA SER A 19 14.86 5.76 6.16
C SER A 19 14.31 6.63 5.01
N PRO A 20 14.93 7.81 4.77
CA PRO A 20 14.52 8.65 3.64
C PRO A 20 14.57 7.93 2.29
N GLU A 21 15.54 7.04 2.09
CA GLU A 21 15.67 6.27 0.85
C GLU A 21 14.47 5.36 0.66
N VAL A 22 14.04 4.68 1.72
CA VAL A 22 12.88 3.78 1.66
C VAL A 22 11.62 4.57 1.43
N LYS A 23 11.45 5.71 2.09
CA LYS A 23 10.29 6.57 1.87
C LYS A 23 10.18 7.01 0.41
N LYS A 24 11.29 7.39 -0.20
CA LYS A 24 11.32 7.77 -1.61
C LYS A 24 10.99 6.60 -2.53
N LEU A 25 11.52 5.42 -2.21
CA LEU A 25 11.24 4.22 -2.98
C LEU A 25 9.75 3.90 -2.98
N ILE A 26 9.13 3.94 -1.80
CA ILE A 26 7.70 3.66 -1.65
C ILE A 26 6.87 4.71 -2.38
N ALA A 27 7.17 5.99 -2.19
CA ALA A 27 6.43 7.07 -2.84
C ALA A 27 6.52 6.97 -4.36
N LYS A 28 7.70 6.68 -4.88
CA LYS A 28 7.91 6.52 -6.32
C LYS A 28 7.09 5.36 -6.88
N ALA A 29 7.11 4.23 -6.18
CA ALA A 29 6.36 3.05 -6.60
C ALA A 29 4.85 3.30 -6.59
N ILE A 30 4.36 3.98 -5.55
CA ILE A 30 2.94 4.34 -5.48
C ILE A 30 2.54 5.21 -6.67
N ASN A 31 3.32 6.24 -6.95
CA ASN A 31 2.98 7.18 -8.02
C ASN A 31 3.12 6.58 -9.41
N LYS A 32 4.10 5.72 -9.63
CA LYS A 32 4.38 5.18 -10.96
C LYS A 32 3.66 3.87 -11.26
N LYS A 33 3.43 3.04 -10.25
CA LYS A 33 2.88 1.69 -10.47
C LYS A 33 1.50 1.50 -9.89
N LEU A 34 1.23 2.05 -8.72
CA LEU A 34 -0.04 1.79 -8.05
C LEU A 34 -1.15 2.71 -8.55
N LEU A 35 -0.97 4.01 -8.44
CA LEU A 35 -2.04 4.96 -8.78
C LEU A 35 -2.46 4.96 -10.24
N PRO A 36 -1.54 4.76 -11.23
CA PRO A 36 -1.97 4.69 -12.61
C PRO A 36 -2.87 3.51 -12.93
N ASN A 37 -2.65 2.36 -12.26
CA ASN A 37 -3.44 1.17 -12.53
C ASN A 37 -3.50 0.27 -11.28
N PRO A 38 -4.35 0.63 -10.31
CA PRO A 38 -4.45 -0.16 -9.07
C PRO A 38 -4.87 -1.61 -9.30
N ASP A 39 -5.73 -1.84 -10.28
CA ASP A 39 -6.25 -3.19 -10.51
C ASP A 39 -5.16 -4.17 -10.93
N SER A 40 -4.14 -3.72 -11.66
CA SER A 40 -3.05 -4.60 -12.03
C SER A 40 -1.95 -4.65 -10.97
N ALA A 41 -1.82 -3.63 -10.14
CA ALA A 41 -0.77 -3.53 -9.13
C ALA A 41 -1.13 -4.23 -7.83
N LEU A 42 -2.40 -4.23 -7.45
CA LEU A 42 -2.86 -4.78 -6.18
C LEU A 42 -3.18 -6.26 -6.29
N ILE A 43 -2.77 -7.02 -5.28
CA ILE A 43 -3.03 -8.47 -5.21
C ILE A 43 -3.97 -8.71 -4.03
N PRO A 44 -5.15 -9.31 -4.26
CA PRO A 44 -6.08 -9.56 -3.16
C PRO A 44 -5.56 -10.61 -2.20
N LEU A 45 -5.80 -10.41 -0.92
CA LEU A 45 -5.46 -11.36 0.12
C LEU A 45 -6.68 -12.23 0.43
N LYS A 46 -6.40 -13.43 0.95
CA LYS A 46 -7.43 -14.43 1.25
C LYS A 46 -7.60 -14.63 2.74
N GLY A 47 -8.65 -15.37 3.12
CA GLY A 47 -8.91 -15.73 4.51
C GLY A 47 -9.31 -14.55 5.37
N LYS A 48 -8.68 -14.41 6.51
CA LYS A 48 -8.99 -13.33 7.47
C LYS A 48 -8.73 -11.94 6.91
N LEU A 49 -7.89 -11.86 5.87
CA LEU A 49 -7.54 -10.59 5.24
C LEU A 49 -8.32 -10.32 3.97
N LYS A 50 -9.43 -11.02 3.78
CA LYS A 50 -10.31 -10.78 2.63
C LYS A 50 -10.79 -9.34 2.63
N GLY A 51 -10.71 -8.70 1.47
CA GLY A 51 -11.02 -7.28 1.33
C GLY A 51 -9.82 -6.36 1.43
N ILE A 52 -8.67 -6.93 1.81
CA ILE A 52 -7.39 -6.21 1.85
C ILE A 52 -6.55 -6.67 0.67
N TYR A 53 -5.81 -5.73 0.10
CA TYR A 53 -4.91 -6.00 -1.03
C TYR A 53 -3.48 -5.70 -0.61
N LYS A 54 -2.53 -6.36 -1.26
CA LYS A 54 -1.12 -6.05 -1.05
C LYS A 54 -0.50 -5.43 -2.29
N PHE A 55 0.43 -4.50 -2.06
CA PHE A 55 1.24 -3.90 -3.09
C PHE A 55 2.71 -4.08 -2.68
N ARG A 56 3.50 -4.70 -3.54
CA ARG A 56 4.89 -5.04 -3.23
C ARG A 56 5.83 -3.97 -3.74
N VAL A 57 6.73 -3.53 -2.86
CA VAL A 57 7.79 -2.58 -3.21
C VAL A 57 9.09 -3.15 -2.68
N GLY A 58 9.85 -3.84 -3.54
CA GLY A 58 11.05 -4.53 -3.10
C GLY A 58 10.72 -5.58 -2.03
N THR A 59 11.34 -5.46 -0.86
CA THR A 59 11.06 -6.36 0.27
C THR A 59 9.95 -5.84 1.18
N TYR A 60 9.38 -4.68 0.85
CA TYR A 60 8.30 -4.09 1.63
C TYR A 60 6.96 -4.47 1.07
N ARG A 61 5.96 -4.50 1.94
CA ARG A 61 4.58 -4.77 1.55
C ARG A 61 3.67 -3.69 2.10
N ILE A 62 2.79 -3.24 1.25
CA ILE A 62 1.84 -2.19 1.59
C ILE A 62 0.46 -2.82 1.54
N LEU A 63 -0.24 -2.83 2.67
CA LEU A 63 -1.60 -3.36 2.73
C LEU A 63 -2.58 -2.22 2.51
N CYS A 64 -3.53 -2.44 1.61
CA CYS A 64 -4.45 -1.40 1.16
C CYS A 64 -5.87 -1.90 1.10
N GLU A 65 -6.81 -0.97 1.29
CA GLU A 65 -8.19 -1.15 0.86
C GLU A 65 -8.36 -0.40 -0.46
N LYS A 66 -9.16 -0.94 -1.34
CA LYS A 66 -9.45 -0.31 -2.62
C LYS A 66 -10.92 0.10 -2.64
N ARG A 67 -11.19 1.39 -2.73
CA ARG A 67 -12.55 1.91 -2.78
C ARG A 67 -12.84 2.39 -4.19
N SER A 68 -13.42 1.50 -4.99
CA SER A 68 -13.63 1.75 -6.42
C SER A 68 -14.66 2.82 -6.70
N THR A 69 -15.67 2.96 -5.85
CA THR A 69 -16.71 3.97 -6.04
C THR A 69 -16.16 5.39 -5.97
N THR A 70 -15.23 5.63 -5.05
CA THR A 70 -14.64 6.95 -4.85
C THR A 70 -13.26 7.09 -5.46
N LEU A 71 -12.71 6.02 -6.04
CA LEU A 71 -11.36 5.97 -6.61
C LEU A 71 -10.30 6.33 -5.56
N VAL A 72 -10.38 5.69 -4.41
CA VAL A 72 -9.45 5.92 -3.31
C VAL A 72 -8.78 4.63 -2.91
N ILE A 73 -7.46 4.68 -2.75
CA ILE A 73 -6.67 3.63 -2.15
C ILE A 73 -6.36 4.06 -0.72
N VAL A 74 -6.73 3.24 0.25
CA VAL A 74 -6.44 3.51 1.66
C VAL A 74 -5.31 2.60 2.10
N VAL A 75 -4.15 3.17 2.41
CA VAL A 75 -3.02 2.40 2.91
C VAL A 75 -3.23 2.17 4.40
N VAL A 76 -3.39 0.92 4.81
CA VAL A 76 -3.70 0.57 6.20
C VAL A 76 -2.47 0.15 7.00
N LYS A 77 -1.45 -0.40 6.34
CA LYS A 77 -0.25 -0.86 7.03
C LYS A 77 0.89 -0.95 6.02
N ILE A 78 2.12 -0.63 6.46
CA ILE A 78 3.32 -0.78 5.65
C ILE A 78 4.35 -1.52 6.50
N GLY A 79 4.97 -2.56 5.96
CA GLY A 79 5.97 -3.28 6.71
C GLY A 79 6.88 -4.10 5.84
N HIS A 80 7.91 -4.62 6.46
CA HIS A 80 8.80 -5.57 5.82
C HIS A 80 8.05 -6.89 5.66
N ARG A 81 8.36 -7.64 4.60
CA ARG A 81 7.59 -8.84 4.26
C ARG A 81 7.44 -9.84 5.40
N LYS A 82 8.43 -9.95 6.30
CA LYS A 82 8.37 -10.90 7.41
C LYS A 82 7.49 -10.40 8.56
N GLU A 83 7.31 -9.11 8.68
CA GLU A 83 6.60 -8.51 9.81
C GLU A 83 5.09 -8.38 9.56
N ILE A 84 4.71 -8.18 8.32
CA ILE A 84 3.35 -7.78 7.99
C ILE A 84 2.35 -8.92 8.10
N TYR A 85 2.81 -10.16 8.01
CA TYR A 85 1.97 -11.35 8.13
C TYR A 85 2.18 -12.09 9.43
N GLY A 86 3.09 -11.61 10.26
CA GLY A 86 3.52 -12.25 11.49
C GLY A 86 2.49 -12.38 12.59
#